data_5b806e77fbd5451b83e8525b7b64f96e
#
_entry.id   5b806e77fbd5451b83e8525b7b64f96e
#
_cell.length_a   1.000
_cell.length_b   1.000
_cell.length_c   1.000
_cell.angle_alpha   90.00
_cell.angle_beta   90.00
_cell.angle_gamma   90.00
#
_symmetry.space_group_name_H-M   'P 1'
#
loop_
_entity.id
_entity.type
_entity.pdbx_description
1 polymer ?
#
loop_
_entity_poly.entity_id
_entity_poly.type
_entity_poly.pdbx_seq_one_letter_code
_entity_poly.pdbx_strand_id
1 'polypeptide(L)'
;MEHTEIASELFSKRYYCSQAVLAAFAEELGMTKEQALKVGACFGGGMCKAEVCGACTGALMALGLKYGMCEDGDLDSKERANSYAVRFLDEFAKQNGSYICRELLDCDISTDEGKAYARATGLFATECPKMIESAVLIVEKLINE
;
A
#
# COMPACT_ATOMS: atom_id res chain seq x y z
N MET A 1 0.92 19.37 3.67
CA MET A 1 -0.05 18.51 2.95
C MET A 1 -0.22 17.21 3.73
N GLU A 2 -1.43 16.79 3.93
CA GLU A 2 -1.71 15.55 4.66
C GLU A 2 -1.33 14.31 3.84
N HIS A 3 -1.06 13.20 4.52
CA HIS A 3 -0.67 11.96 3.86
C HIS A 3 -1.70 11.48 2.84
N THR A 4 -2.99 11.58 3.18
CA THR A 4 -4.07 11.20 2.26
C THR A 4 -4.08 12.06 1.00
N GLU A 5 -3.81 13.35 1.14
CA GLU A 5 -3.74 14.27 0.00
C GLU A 5 -2.55 13.95 -0.91
N ILE A 6 -1.37 13.70 -0.31
CA ILE A 6 -0.17 13.34 -1.07
C ILE A 6 -0.41 12.06 -1.86
N ALA A 7 -0.95 11.03 -1.22
CA ALA A 7 -1.21 9.76 -1.86
C ALA A 7 -2.25 9.90 -2.99
N SER A 8 -3.33 10.64 -2.74
CA SER A 8 -4.37 10.88 -3.72
C SER A 8 -3.83 11.62 -4.95
N GLU A 9 -3.01 12.65 -4.72
CA GLU A 9 -2.40 13.41 -5.81
C GLU A 9 -1.49 12.54 -6.67
N LEU A 10 -0.65 11.70 -6.03
CA LEU A 10 0.24 10.79 -6.76
C LEU A 10 -0.56 9.77 -7.56
N PHE A 11 -1.62 9.21 -6.99
CA PHE A 11 -2.45 8.26 -7.71
C PHE A 11 -3.11 8.92 -8.93
N SER A 12 -3.53 10.17 -8.80
CA SER A 12 -4.12 10.93 -9.92
C SER A 12 -3.14 11.17 -11.06
N LYS A 13 -1.83 11.15 -10.76
CA LYS A 13 -0.76 11.28 -11.75
C LYS A 13 -0.35 9.94 -12.37
N ARG A 14 -1.15 8.90 -12.14
CA ARG A 14 -0.97 7.55 -12.68
C ARG A 14 0.14 6.72 -12.02
N TYR A 15 0.59 7.12 -10.83
CA TYR A 15 1.43 6.22 -10.03
C TYR A 15 0.56 5.10 -9.47
N TYR A 16 1.15 3.96 -9.22
CA TYR A 16 0.43 2.85 -8.58
C TYR A 16 0.09 3.15 -7.13
N CYS A 17 -0.91 2.45 -6.60
CA CYS A 17 -1.30 2.57 -5.19
C CYS A 17 -0.12 2.30 -4.24
N SER A 18 0.74 1.35 -4.56
CA SER A 18 1.94 1.07 -3.75
C SER A 18 2.90 2.25 -3.71
N GLN A 19 3.12 2.89 -4.85
CA GLN A 19 3.96 4.08 -4.95
C GLN A 19 3.35 5.26 -4.18
N ALA A 20 2.05 5.46 -4.34
CA ALA A 20 1.33 6.57 -3.72
C ALA A 20 1.38 6.47 -2.20
N VAL A 21 1.11 5.30 -1.64
CA VAL A 21 1.10 5.11 -0.18
C VAL A 21 2.51 5.22 0.40
N LEU A 22 3.48 4.53 -0.18
CA LEU A 22 4.85 4.59 0.33
C LEU A 22 5.41 6.01 0.26
N ALA A 23 5.25 6.69 -0.87
CA ALA A 23 5.78 8.04 -1.05
C ALA A 23 5.14 9.06 -0.12
N ALA A 24 3.89 8.83 0.30
CA ALA A 24 3.21 9.73 1.24
C ALA A 24 3.94 9.80 2.59
N PHE A 25 4.62 8.73 3.02
CA PHE A 25 5.31 8.66 4.31
C PHE A 25 6.83 8.70 4.20
N ALA A 26 7.36 8.54 2.99
CA ALA A 26 8.78 8.25 2.78
C ALA A 26 9.73 9.27 3.41
N GLU A 27 9.52 10.56 3.13
CA GLU A 27 10.46 11.60 3.55
C GLU A 27 10.56 11.71 5.06
N GLU A 28 9.46 11.65 5.77
CA GLU A 28 9.47 11.69 7.23
C GLU A 28 10.08 10.43 7.85
N LEU A 29 10.13 9.33 7.10
CA LEU A 29 10.71 8.07 7.55
C LEU A 29 12.12 7.82 7.03
N GLY A 30 12.73 8.80 6.38
CA GLY A 30 14.12 8.74 5.97
C GLY A 30 14.41 8.21 4.57
N MET A 31 13.39 8.11 3.71
CA MET A 31 13.55 7.70 2.33
C MET A 31 13.14 8.86 1.41
N THR A 32 13.90 9.10 0.33
CA THR A 32 13.51 10.16 -0.60
C THR A 32 12.25 9.76 -1.39
N LYS A 33 11.53 10.76 -1.86
CA LYS A 33 10.35 10.53 -2.71
C LYS A 33 10.72 9.71 -3.95
N GLU A 34 11.84 10.04 -4.60
CA GLU A 34 12.29 9.31 -5.78
C GLU A 34 12.56 7.84 -5.48
N GLN A 35 13.23 7.55 -4.37
CA GLN A 35 13.47 6.17 -3.94
C GLN A 35 12.17 5.43 -3.67
N ALA A 36 11.23 6.08 -3.00
CA ALA A 36 9.93 5.48 -2.69
C ALA A 36 9.15 5.13 -3.95
N LEU A 37 9.14 6.03 -4.92
CA LEU A 37 8.47 5.78 -6.19
C LEU A 37 9.10 4.61 -6.94
N LYS A 38 10.43 4.52 -6.94
CA LYS A 38 11.13 3.42 -7.61
C LYS A 38 10.93 2.09 -6.89
N VAL A 39 11.07 2.06 -5.56
CA VAL A 39 10.92 0.84 -4.76
C VAL A 39 9.49 0.29 -4.86
N GLY A 40 8.51 1.16 -4.85
CA GLY A 40 7.10 0.75 -4.91
C GLY A 40 6.60 0.37 -6.31
N ALA A 41 7.40 0.58 -7.35
CA ALA A 41 6.93 0.53 -8.75
C ALA A 41 6.39 -0.83 -9.21
N CYS A 42 6.89 -1.93 -8.67
CA CYS A 42 6.53 -3.28 -9.14
C CYS A 42 5.50 -3.97 -8.22
N PHE A 43 4.88 -3.24 -7.31
CA PHE A 43 3.92 -3.81 -6.35
C PHE A 43 2.47 -3.44 -6.66
N GLY A 44 2.24 -2.53 -7.59
CA GLY A 44 0.89 -2.14 -7.97
C GLY A 44 0.12 -3.27 -8.66
N GLY A 45 -1.20 -3.22 -8.55
CA GLY A 45 -2.04 -4.27 -9.13
C GLY A 45 -1.81 -5.63 -8.49
N GLY A 46 -1.48 -5.65 -7.19
CA GLY A 46 -1.18 -6.89 -6.49
C GLY A 46 0.06 -7.57 -7.06
N MET A 47 1.14 -6.81 -7.24
CA MET A 47 2.40 -7.25 -7.85
C MET A 47 2.18 -7.74 -9.29
N CYS A 48 1.26 -7.07 -10.00
CA CYS A 48 0.85 -7.41 -11.38
C CYS A 48 0.22 -8.81 -11.51
N LYS A 49 -0.15 -9.42 -10.38
CA LYS A 49 -0.74 -10.75 -10.30
C LYS A 49 -2.07 -10.76 -9.55
N ALA A 50 -2.62 -9.58 -9.30
CA ALA A 50 -3.87 -9.43 -8.54
C ALA A 50 -3.82 -10.11 -7.16
N GLU A 51 -2.64 -10.15 -6.57
CA GLU A 51 -2.40 -10.68 -5.22
C GLU A 51 -2.62 -9.60 -4.16
N VAL A 52 -1.70 -9.40 -3.24
CA VAL A 52 -1.88 -8.41 -2.17
C VAL A 52 -2.00 -7.00 -2.75
N CYS A 53 -3.02 -6.27 -2.34
CA CYS A 53 -3.29 -4.90 -2.79
C CYS A 53 -2.06 -4.01 -2.64
N GLY A 54 -1.75 -3.21 -3.69
CA GLY A 54 -0.59 -2.32 -3.68
C GLY A 54 -0.64 -1.28 -2.57
N ALA A 55 -1.82 -0.83 -2.18
CA ALA A 55 -1.95 0.07 -1.03
C ALA A 55 -1.45 -0.60 0.25
N CYS A 56 -1.69 -1.90 0.39
CA CYS A 56 -1.21 -2.68 1.55
C CYS A 56 0.29 -2.89 1.49
N THR A 57 0.86 -3.28 0.34
CA THR A 57 2.30 -3.48 0.23
C THR A 57 3.06 -2.18 0.45
N GLY A 58 2.57 -1.06 -0.10
CA GLY A 58 3.16 0.25 0.17
C GLY A 58 3.11 0.63 1.64
N ALA A 59 1.99 0.33 2.30
CA ALA A 59 1.83 0.55 3.73
C ALA A 59 2.81 -0.30 4.55
N LEU A 60 2.96 -1.57 4.20
CA LEU A 60 3.91 -2.45 4.88
C LEU A 60 5.35 -1.96 4.73
N MET A 61 5.72 -1.41 3.58
CA MET A 61 7.03 -0.79 3.37
C MET A 61 7.23 0.40 4.29
N ALA A 62 6.22 1.26 4.43
CA ALA A 62 6.27 2.41 5.33
C ALA A 62 6.45 1.96 6.78
N LEU A 63 5.71 0.94 7.20
CA LEU A 63 5.87 0.37 8.55
C LEU A 63 7.27 -0.23 8.76
N GLY A 64 7.81 -0.86 7.71
CA GLY A 64 9.17 -1.37 7.75
C GLY A 64 10.22 -0.28 7.91
N LEU A 65 10.03 0.88 7.26
CA LEU A 65 10.90 2.02 7.43
C LEU A 65 10.91 2.52 8.88
N LYS A 66 9.77 2.46 9.54
CA LYS A 66 9.64 2.92 10.93
C LYS A 66 10.17 1.89 11.94
N TYR A 67 9.83 0.62 11.77
CA TYR A 67 10.02 -0.40 12.80
C TYR A 67 10.99 -1.52 12.42
N GLY A 68 11.43 -1.57 11.17
CA GLY A 68 12.20 -2.70 10.66
C GLY A 68 13.57 -2.87 11.32
N MET A 69 13.99 -4.12 11.42
CA MET A 69 15.33 -4.47 11.88
C MET A 69 16.37 -3.98 10.86
N CYS A 70 17.38 -3.25 11.32
CA CYS A 70 18.50 -2.82 10.47
C CYS A 70 19.85 -2.98 11.18
N GLU A 71 19.87 -3.64 12.33
CA GLU A 71 21.08 -3.96 13.07
C GLU A 71 21.13 -5.46 13.31
N ASP A 72 22.33 -6.03 13.15
CA ASP A 72 22.52 -7.47 13.34
C ASP A 72 22.13 -7.87 14.77
N GLY A 73 21.33 -8.94 14.88
CA GLY A 73 20.94 -9.47 16.19
C GLY A 73 19.78 -8.77 16.86
N ASP A 74 19.25 -7.69 16.30
CA ASP A 74 18.11 -6.97 16.87
C ASP A 74 16.79 -7.69 16.54
N LEU A 75 16.59 -8.84 17.18
CA LEU A 75 15.41 -9.67 16.96
C LEU A 75 14.14 -9.03 17.50
N ASP A 76 14.24 -8.15 18.48
CA ASP A 76 13.08 -7.42 19.02
C ASP A 76 12.46 -6.52 17.94
N SER A 77 13.28 -5.82 17.17
CA SER A 77 12.78 -5.00 16.07
C SER A 77 12.17 -5.85 14.97
N LYS A 78 12.76 -7.01 14.68
CA LYS A 78 12.21 -7.94 13.70
C LYS A 78 10.80 -8.39 14.10
N GLU A 79 10.63 -8.81 15.34
CA GLU A 79 9.33 -9.25 15.86
C GLU A 79 8.33 -8.10 15.91
N ARG A 80 8.77 -6.91 16.27
CA ARG A 80 7.92 -5.71 16.31
C ARG A 80 7.39 -5.39 14.91
N ALA A 81 8.26 -5.37 13.89
CA ALA A 81 7.85 -5.11 12.52
C ALA A 81 6.83 -6.13 12.04
N ASN A 82 7.07 -7.42 12.33
CA ASN A 82 6.13 -8.49 11.98
C ASN A 82 4.77 -8.27 12.64
N SER A 83 4.76 -7.86 13.90
CA SER A 83 3.54 -7.57 14.64
C SER A 83 2.74 -6.44 13.97
N TYR A 84 3.42 -5.37 13.56
CA TYR A 84 2.77 -4.26 12.86
C TYR A 84 2.23 -4.68 11.49
N ALA A 85 2.95 -5.55 10.77
CA ALA A 85 2.48 -6.07 9.50
C ALA A 85 1.18 -6.86 9.67
N VAL A 86 1.12 -7.73 10.65
CA VAL A 86 -0.09 -8.52 10.95
C VAL A 86 -1.24 -7.59 11.34
N ARG A 87 -0.99 -6.65 12.23
CA ARG A 87 -2.01 -5.70 12.68
C ARG A 87 -2.56 -4.86 11.53
N PHE A 88 -1.68 -4.40 10.65
CA PHE A 88 -2.11 -3.63 9.49
C PHE A 88 -3.02 -4.45 8.58
N LEU A 89 -2.59 -5.64 8.21
CA LEU A 89 -3.37 -6.49 7.29
C LEU A 89 -4.70 -6.92 7.90
N ASP A 90 -4.73 -7.24 9.18
CA ASP A 90 -5.97 -7.60 9.88
C ASP A 90 -6.95 -6.42 9.91
N GLU A 91 -6.47 -5.23 10.23
CA GLU A 91 -7.31 -4.04 10.29
C GLU A 91 -7.81 -3.65 8.89
N PHE A 92 -6.94 -3.70 7.89
CA PHE A 92 -7.32 -3.40 6.51
C PHE A 92 -8.38 -4.39 6.01
N ALA A 93 -8.20 -5.67 6.23
CA ALA A 93 -9.16 -6.70 5.83
C ALA A 93 -10.49 -6.53 6.56
N LYS A 94 -10.46 -6.16 7.84
CA LYS A 94 -11.67 -5.91 8.63
C LYS A 94 -12.46 -4.73 8.05
N GLN A 95 -11.79 -3.67 7.64
CA GLN A 95 -12.45 -2.48 7.09
C GLN A 95 -12.93 -2.69 5.65
N ASN A 96 -12.21 -3.46 4.85
CA ASN A 96 -12.44 -3.54 3.41
C ASN A 96 -12.86 -4.93 2.90
N GLY A 97 -12.89 -5.91 3.77
CA GLY A 97 -13.31 -7.28 3.44
C GLY A 97 -12.20 -8.22 3.00
N SER A 98 -11.06 -7.68 2.60
CA SER A 98 -9.90 -8.44 2.14
C SER A 98 -8.69 -7.53 2.03
N TYR A 99 -7.49 -8.09 1.82
CA TYR A 99 -6.31 -7.35 1.38
C TYR A 99 -5.79 -7.86 0.02
N ILE A 100 -6.54 -8.74 -0.61
CA ILE A 100 -6.18 -9.32 -1.91
C ILE A 100 -6.82 -8.51 -3.03
N CYS A 101 -6.00 -8.05 -3.98
CA CYS A 101 -6.42 -7.19 -5.07
C CYS A 101 -7.62 -7.74 -5.85
N ARG A 102 -7.57 -8.99 -6.28
CA ARG A 102 -8.67 -9.59 -7.06
C ARG A 102 -9.96 -9.72 -6.28
N GLU A 103 -9.87 -9.86 -4.95
CA GLU A 103 -11.05 -9.89 -4.08
C GLU A 103 -11.62 -8.50 -3.84
N LEU A 104 -10.74 -7.52 -3.62
CA LEU A 104 -11.16 -6.13 -3.43
C LEU A 104 -11.82 -5.55 -4.67
N LEU A 105 -11.32 -5.88 -5.85
CA LEU A 105 -11.87 -5.40 -7.12
C LEU A 105 -12.96 -6.31 -7.67
N ASP A 106 -13.12 -7.50 -7.11
CA ASP A 106 -13.98 -8.55 -7.65
C ASP A 106 -13.69 -8.79 -9.13
N CYS A 107 -12.39 -8.79 -9.47
CA CYS A 107 -11.93 -8.85 -10.86
C CYS A 107 -10.45 -9.23 -10.88
N ASP A 108 -10.08 -10.20 -11.71
CA ASP A 108 -8.69 -10.63 -11.86
C ASP A 108 -7.98 -9.77 -12.92
N ILE A 109 -7.32 -8.72 -12.47
CA ILE A 109 -6.59 -7.80 -13.35
C ILE A 109 -5.21 -8.33 -13.79
N SER A 110 -4.86 -9.57 -13.44
CA SER A 110 -3.67 -10.22 -13.97
C SER A 110 -3.87 -10.70 -15.41
N THR A 111 -5.12 -10.79 -15.87
CA THR A 111 -5.48 -11.19 -17.22
C THR A 111 -5.80 -9.97 -18.07
N ASP A 112 -5.64 -10.09 -19.40
CA ASP A 112 -6.00 -9.02 -20.32
C ASP A 112 -7.52 -8.72 -20.28
N GLU A 113 -8.33 -9.76 -20.15
CA GLU A 113 -9.79 -9.63 -20.04
C GLU A 113 -10.17 -8.87 -18.75
N GLY A 114 -9.56 -9.23 -17.62
CA GLY A 114 -9.82 -8.56 -16.35
C GLY A 114 -9.40 -7.10 -16.38
N LYS A 115 -8.24 -6.78 -16.95
CA LYS A 115 -7.79 -5.40 -17.11
C LYS A 115 -8.75 -4.59 -17.98
N ALA A 116 -9.18 -5.15 -19.10
CA ALA A 116 -10.13 -4.50 -20.01
C ALA A 116 -11.46 -4.22 -19.30
N TYR A 117 -11.97 -5.19 -18.56
CA TYR A 117 -13.20 -5.03 -17.79
C TYR A 117 -13.05 -3.92 -16.73
N ALA A 118 -11.96 -3.95 -15.97
CA ALA A 118 -11.72 -2.96 -14.93
C ALA A 118 -11.61 -1.54 -15.48
N ARG A 119 -10.97 -1.37 -16.64
CA ARG A 119 -10.88 -0.06 -17.31
C ARG A 119 -12.24 0.39 -17.82
N ALA A 120 -12.98 -0.51 -18.46
CA ALA A 120 -14.28 -0.20 -19.04
C ALA A 120 -15.32 0.18 -17.99
N THR A 121 -15.24 -0.42 -16.79
CA THR A 121 -16.19 -0.16 -15.70
C THR A 121 -15.69 0.89 -14.70
N GLY A 122 -14.46 1.40 -14.86
CA GLY A 122 -13.91 2.42 -13.98
C GLY A 122 -13.53 1.92 -12.60
N LEU A 123 -13.26 0.62 -12.42
CA LEU A 123 -12.92 0.04 -11.11
C LEU A 123 -11.69 0.68 -10.48
N PHE A 124 -10.66 0.96 -11.28
CA PHE A 124 -9.44 1.58 -10.75
C PHE A 124 -9.71 2.97 -10.18
N ALA A 125 -10.56 3.74 -10.85
CA ALA A 125 -10.88 5.10 -10.44
C ALA A 125 -11.83 5.16 -9.24
N THR A 126 -12.68 4.15 -9.05
CA THR A 126 -13.67 4.13 -7.97
C THR A 126 -13.19 3.38 -6.74
N GLU A 127 -12.47 2.27 -6.90
CA GLU A 127 -12.11 1.40 -5.78
C GLU A 127 -10.71 1.67 -5.23
N CYS A 128 -9.71 1.87 -6.09
CA CYS A 128 -8.33 2.07 -5.64
C CYS A 128 -8.15 3.28 -4.72
N PRO A 129 -8.77 4.44 -4.97
CA PRO A 129 -8.67 5.57 -4.03
C PRO A 129 -9.17 5.26 -2.63
N LYS A 130 -10.20 4.44 -2.50
CA LYS A 130 -10.73 4.01 -1.19
C LYS A 130 -9.71 3.16 -0.45
N MET A 131 -9.03 2.26 -1.16
CA MET A 131 -8.01 1.39 -0.58
C MET A 131 -6.80 2.20 -0.13
N ILE A 132 -6.40 3.19 -0.93
CA ILE A 132 -5.30 4.09 -0.60
C ILE A 132 -5.62 4.88 0.66
N GLU A 133 -6.79 5.48 0.74
CA GLU A 133 -7.19 6.25 1.92
C GLU A 133 -7.22 5.39 3.18
N SER A 134 -7.83 4.21 3.09
CA SER A 134 -7.89 3.27 4.20
C SER A 134 -6.49 2.88 4.68
N ALA A 135 -5.60 2.52 3.75
CA ALA A 135 -4.23 2.13 4.07
C ALA A 135 -3.47 3.28 4.74
N VAL A 136 -3.57 4.49 4.20
CA VAL A 136 -2.88 5.67 4.75
C VAL A 136 -3.34 5.95 6.19
N LEU A 137 -4.64 5.91 6.45
CA LEU A 137 -5.17 6.18 7.79
C LEU A 137 -4.73 5.13 8.81
N ILE A 138 -4.66 3.87 8.41
CA ILE A 138 -4.17 2.81 9.30
C ILE A 138 -2.67 3.01 9.60
N VAL A 139 -1.87 3.33 8.58
CA VAL A 139 -0.44 3.61 8.79
C VAL A 139 -0.25 4.79 9.74
N GLU A 140 -0.99 5.90 9.54
CA GLU A 140 -0.91 7.05 10.44
C GLU A 140 -1.13 6.67 11.89
N LYS A 141 -2.14 5.84 12.15
CA LYS A 141 -2.43 5.34 13.49
C LYS A 141 -1.26 4.53 14.04
N LEU A 142 -0.72 3.61 13.24
CA LEU A 142 0.31 2.67 13.69
C LEU A 142 1.68 3.33 13.90
N ILE A 143 2.06 4.30 13.07
CA ILE A 143 3.35 4.98 13.22
C ILE A 143 3.35 5.98 14.38
N ASN A 144 2.20 6.36 14.88
CA ASN A 144 2.07 7.31 15.99
C ASN A 144 1.87 6.62 17.34
N GLU A 145 1.98 5.31 17.40
CA GLU A 145 1.93 4.57 18.66
C GLU A 145 3.21 4.66 19.48
#